data_a8d056765b7d2da7ee807ea7a0f3ff52
#
_entry.id   a8d056765b7d2da7ee807ea7a0f3ff52
#
_cell.length_a   1.000
_cell.length_b   1.000
_cell.length_c   1.000
_cell.angle_alpha   90.00
_cell.angle_beta   90.00
_cell.angle_gamma   90.00
#
_symmetry.space_group_name_H-M   'P 1'
#
loop_
_entity.id
_entity.type
_entity.pdbx_description
1 polymer ?
#
loop_
_entity_poly.entity_id
_entity_poly.type
_entity_poly.pdbx_seq_one_letter_code
_entity_poly.pdbx_strand_id
1 'polypeptide(L)'
;MCNLLKRAGKGLRLTAILVGTVVGAGFVSGAELVRFFPSENFLPCAFLAALLIFLGFALLFACGKKYGGFDGTLAHVFKKSAPAARWVILAASLMTSAGMLAGLDSVMAEGFGVPKSIPVLSVAVLVAVCFLSEKGTAALGWVNLCLVPAILVFVASLALRKTDFSYAFLPAGEPFSAMLYVILYAAMNVFLAAPVVCDLGAKYGGGTVAAAGASLVIGASIVIILANIFAAGANAI
;
A
#
# COMPACT_ATOMS: atom_id res chain seq x y z
N MET A 1 -31.00 -8.56 -9.03
CA MET A 1 -30.39 -8.50 -7.67
C MET A 1 -29.14 -9.40 -7.57
N CYS A 2 -29.14 -10.66 -7.93
CA CYS A 2 -27.99 -11.58 -7.82
C CYS A 2 -26.74 -11.12 -8.62
N ASN A 3 -26.88 -10.54 -9.82
CA ASN A 3 -25.76 -10.06 -10.62
C ASN A 3 -25.09 -8.78 -10.05
N LEU A 4 -25.84 -7.94 -9.38
CA LEU A 4 -25.30 -6.74 -8.71
C LEU A 4 -24.50 -7.13 -7.49
N LEU A 5 -24.97 -8.08 -6.68
CA LEU A 5 -24.24 -8.60 -5.52
C LEU A 5 -22.92 -9.28 -5.92
N LYS A 6 -22.92 -10.06 -7.03
CA LYS A 6 -21.69 -10.66 -7.56
C LYS A 6 -20.68 -9.62 -8.07
N ARG A 7 -21.16 -8.56 -8.70
CA ARG A 7 -20.31 -7.44 -9.17
C ARG A 7 -19.75 -6.64 -8.00
N ALA A 8 -20.57 -6.35 -6.99
CA ALA A 8 -20.13 -5.66 -5.77
C ALA A 8 -19.08 -6.46 -5.00
N GLY A 9 -19.30 -7.77 -4.79
CA GLY A 9 -18.32 -8.64 -4.13
C GLY A 9 -17.00 -8.75 -4.89
N LYS A 10 -17.04 -8.77 -6.23
CA LYS A 10 -15.83 -8.72 -7.06
C LYS A 10 -15.08 -7.38 -6.90
N GLY A 11 -15.81 -6.26 -6.93
CA GLY A 11 -15.22 -4.93 -6.74
C GLY A 11 -14.56 -4.80 -5.38
N LEU A 12 -15.24 -5.20 -4.30
CA LEU A 12 -14.71 -5.17 -2.94
C LEU A 12 -13.45 -6.01 -2.78
N ARG A 13 -13.42 -7.21 -3.36
CA ARG A 13 -12.23 -8.07 -3.34
C ARG A 13 -11.05 -7.44 -4.09
N LEU A 14 -11.29 -6.83 -5.24
CA LEU A 14 -10.26 -6.11 -5.98
C LEU A 14 -9.74 -4.92 -5.19
N THR A 15 -10.63 -4.13 -4.59
CA THR A 15 -10.25 -3.01 -3.72
C THR A 15 -9.40 -3.49 -2.55
N ALA A 16 -9.79 -4.58 -1.87
CA ALA A 16 -9.01 -5.16 -0.77
C ALA A 16 -7.61 -5.60 -1.21
N ILE A 17 -7.49 -6.25 -2.39
CA ILE A 17 -6.17 -6.62 -2.92
C ILE A 17 -5.31 -5.37 -3.15
N LEU A 18 -5.86 -4.32 -3.77
CA LEU A 18 -5.14 -3.08 -4.06
C LEU A 18 -4.72 -2.34 -2.78
N VAL A 19 -5.61 -2.25 -1.79
CA VAL A 19 -5.25 -1.69 -0.48
C VAL A 19 -4.13 -2.50 0.16
N GLY A 20 -4.24 -3.83 0.17
CA GLY A 20 -3.23 -4.71 0.75
C GLY A 20 -1.88 -4.70 0.02
N THR A 21 -1.80 -4.25 -1.24
CA THR A 21 -0.50 -4.08 -1.94
C THR A 21 0.25 -2.82 -1.50
N VAL A 22 -0.45 -1.82 -0.95
CA VAL A 22 0.14 -0.56 -0.47
C VAL A 22 0.32 -0.57 1.04
N VAL A 23 -0.67 -1.10 1.76
CA VAL A 23 -0.70 -1.06 3.22
C VAL A 23 0.15 -2.20 3.78
N GLY A 24 1.35 -1.86 4.19
CA GLY A 24 2.28 -2.74 4.88
C GLY A 24 2.51 -2.35 6.34
N ALA A 25 3.42 -3.04 7.02
CA ALA A 25 3.76 -2.78 8.42
C ALA A 25 4.28 -1.33 8.64
N GLY A 26 5.10 -0.82 7.72
CA GLY A 26 5.60 0.57 7.76
C GLY A 26 4.51 1.62 7.61
N PHE A 27 3.48 1.32 6.80
CA PHE A 27 2.30 2.17 6.65
C PHE A 27 1.47 2.21 7.94
N VAL A 28 1.16 1.04 8.51
CA VAL A 28 0.31 0.91 9.70
C VAL A 28 0.97 1.51 10.94
N SER A 29 2.29 1.36 11.10
CA SER A 29 3.06 2.00 12.18
C SER A 29 3.26 3.50 11.98
N GLY A 30 2.99 4.02 10.79
CA GLY A 30 3.20 5.41 10.40
C GLY A 30 4.66 5.79 10.12
N ALA A 31 5.62 4.91 10.38
CA ALA A 31 7.04 5.19 10.18
C ALA A 31 7.39 5.54 8.72
N GLU A 32 6.74 4.88 7.78
CA GLU A 32 6.86 5.18 6.36
C GLU A 32 6.22 6.53 6.02
N LEU A 33 5.03 6.80 6.57
CA LEU A 33 4.30 8.03 6.28
C LEU A 33 5.05 9.28 6.80
N VAL A 34 5.57 9.24 8.02
CA VAL A 34 6.37 10.36 8.59
C VAL A 34 7.63 10.64 7.75
N ARG A 35 8.16 9.64 7.06
CA ARG A 35 9.35 9.80 6.22
C ARG A 35 9.07 10.53 4.92
N PHE A 36 7.87 10.36 4.35
CA PHE A 36 7.51 10.90 3.04
C PHE A 36 6.55 12.08 3.10
N PHE A 37 5.86 12.28 4.20
CA PHE A 37 4.89 13.36 4.35
C PHE A 37 5.40 14.42 5.32
N PRO A 38 5.20 15.71 5.02
CA PRO A 38 5.57 16.79 5.93
C PRO A 38 4.68 16.76 7.18
N SER A 39 5.20 17.26 8.30
CA SER A 39 4.41 17.43 9.53
C SER A 39 3.31 18.47 9.40
N GLU A 40 3.53 19.47 8.56
CA GLU A 40 2.62 20.57 8.29
C GLU A 40 2.03 20.42 6.88
N ASN A 41 0.80 20.87 6.69
CA ASN A 41 0.11 20.84 5.39
C ASN A 41 0.06 19.42 4.76
N PHE A 42 -0.08 18.39 5.57
CA PHE A 42 -0.07 17.00 5.07
C PHE A 42 -1.35 16.62 4.32
N LEU A 43 -2.46 17.34 4.50
CA LEU A 43 -3.74 17.01 3.88
C LEU A 43 -3.71 17.12 2.34
N PRO A 44 -3.24 18.23 1.72
CA PRO A 44 -3.04 18.30 0.28
C PRO A 44 -2.05 17.25 -0.24
N CYS A 45 -1.01 16.95 0.54
CA CYS A 45 -0.03 15.91 0.22
C CYS A 45 -0.68 14.51 0.19
N ALA A 46 -1.53 14.19 1.16
CA ALA A 46 -2.27 12.94 1.20
C ALA A 46 -3.26 12.82 0.02
N PHE A 47 -3.93 13.92 -0.33
CA PHE A 47 -4.80 13.96 -1.51
C PHE A 47 -4.01 13.75 -2.81
N LEU A 48 -2.85 14.41 -2.95
CA LEU A 48 -1.97 14.21 -4.10
C LEU A 48 -1.49 12.76 -4.20
N ALA A 49 -1.07 12.16 -3.09
CA ALA A 49 -0.67 10.75 -3.06
C ALA A 49 -1.82 9.83 -3.51
N ALA A 50 -3.02 10.01 -2.97
CA ALA A 50 -4.20 9.23 -3.33
C ALA A 50 -4.54 9.38 -4.84
N LEU A 51 -4.46 10.60 -5.37
CA LEU A 51 -4.68 10.86 -6.78
C LEU A 51 -3.65 10.16 -7.68
N LEU A 52 -2.37 10.26 -7.34
CA LEU A 52 -1.29 9.62 -8.09
C LEU A 52 -1.39 8.09 -8.04
N ILE A 53 -1.72 7.52 -6.89
CA ILE A 53 -1.95 6.07 -6.74
C ILE A 53 -3.15 5.64 -7.58
N PHE A 54 -4.24 6.41 -7.57
CA PHE A 54 -5.40 6.14 -8.42
C PHE A 54 -5.03 6.11 -9.90
N LEU A 55 -4.35 7.16 -10.38
CA LEU A 55 -3.93 7.27 -11.78
C LEU A 55 -2.99 6.13 -12.16
N GLY A 56 -2.02 5.82 -11.30
CA GLY A 56 -1.09 4.71 -11.48
C GLY A 56 -1.79 3.36 -11.59
N PHE A 57 -2.71 3.06 -10.68
CA PHE A 57 -3.47 1.82 -10.71
C PHE A 57 -4.40 1.74 -11.92
N ALA A 58 -5.09 2.83 -12.27
CA ALA A 58 -5.95 2.87 -13.45
C ALA A 58 -5.15 2.61 -14.74
N LEU A 59 -3.96 3.21 -14.86
CA LEU A 59 -3.04 2.99 -15.97
C LEU A 59 -2.56 1.53 -16.02
N LEU A 60 -2.11 0.98 -14.88
CA LEU A 60 -1.66 -0.42 -14.81
C LEU A 60 -2.76 -1.42 -15.14
N PHE A 61 -4.00 -1.18 -14.68
CA PHE A 61 -5.15 -1.99 -15.09
C PHE A 61 -5.39 -1.94 -16.61
N ALA A 62 -5.32 -0.75 -17.20
CA ALA A 62 -5.50 -0.57 -18.65
C ALA A 62 -4.39 -1.28 -19.44
N CYS A 63 -3.14 -1.15 -18.99
CA CYS A 63 -2.00 -1.82 -19.59
C CYS A 63 -2.10 -3.35 -19.46
N GLY A 64 -2.40 -3.85 -18.27
CA GLY A 64 -2.57 -5.28 -18.03
C GLY A 64 -3.69 -5.90 -18.87
N LYS A 65 -4.82 -5.20 -19.01
CA LYS A 65 -5.90 -5.59 -19.90
C LYS A 65 -5.47 -5.63 -21.36
N LYS A 66 -4.72 -4.62 -21.82
CA LYS A 66 -4.32 -4.47 -23.23
C LYS A 66 -3.23 -5.45 -23.63
N TYR A 67 -2.26 -5.71 -22.75
CA TYR A 67 -1.06 -6.48 -23.07
C TYR A 67 -1.03 -7.88 -22.44
N GLY A 68 -2.10 -8.31 -21.77
CA GLY A 68 -2.23 -9.67 -21.26
C GLY A 68 -1.48 -9.94 -19.96
N GLY A 69 -1.37 -8.92 -19.08
CA GLY A 69 -0.77 -9.03 -17.77
C GLY A 69 0.55 -8.29 -17.61
N PHE A 70 1.26 -8.59 -16.54
CA PHE A 70 2.50 -7.90 -16.20
C PHE A 70 3.61 -8.14 -17.22
N ASP A 71 3.86 -9.38 -17.59
CA ASP A 71 4.94 -9.73 -18.53
C ASP A 71 4.72 -9.11 -19.90
N GLY A 72 3.48 -9.13 -20.40
CA GLY A 72 3.14 -8.51 -21.68
C GLY A 72 3.28 -6.99 -21.64
N THR A 73 2.89 -6.37 -20.53
CA THR A 73 3.07 -4.92 -20.30
C THR A 73 4.56 -4.57 -20.26
N LEU A 74 5.35 -5.35 -19.52
CA LEU A 74 6.79 -5.14 -19.39
C LEU A 74 7.49 -5.26 -20.74
N ALA A 75 7.17 -6.31 -21.51
CA ALA A 75 7.73 -6.53 -22.84
C ALA A 75 7.37 -5.40 -23.82
N HIS A 76 6.16 -4.84 -23.71
CA HIS A 76 5.74 -3.73 -24.57
C HIS A 76 6.47 -2.42 -24.22
N VAL A 77 6.57 -2.09 -22.91
CA VAL A 77 7.17 -0.83 -22.45
C VAL A 77 8.69 -0.85 -22.59
N PHE A 78 9.35 -1.91 -22.12
CA PHE A 78 10.81 -1.99 -22.05
C PHE A 78 11.44 -2.75 -23.21
N LYS A 79 10.66 -3.39 -24.08
CA LYS A 79 11.16 -4.12 -25.25
C LYS A 79 12.34 -5.04 -24.90
N LYS A 80 13.52 -4.75 -25.44
CA LYS A 80 14.75 -5.53 -25.21
C LYS A 80 15.23 -5.49 -23.76
N SER A 81 14.90 -4.46 -23.00
CA SER A 81 15.31 -4.29 -21.58
C SER A 81 14.30 -4.91 -20.59
N ALA A 82 13.23 -5.55 -21.05
CA ALA A 82 12.21 -6.16 -20.19
C ALA A 82 12.79 -7.16 -19.17
N PRO A 83 13.77 -8.05 -19.51
CA PRO A 83 14.37 -8.93 -18.50
C PRO A 83 15.08 -8.15 -17.38
N ALA A 84 15.82 -7.09 -17.72
CA ALA A 84 16.50 -6.25 -16.74
C ALA A 84 15.51 -5.54 -15.83
N ALA A 85 14.43 -4.96 -16.39
CA ALA A 85 13.37 -4.32 -15.62
C ALA A 85 12.68 -5.31 -14.66
N ARG A 86 12.46 -6.57 -15.08
CA ARG A 86 11.92 -7.64 -14.22
C ARG A 86 12.82 -7.90 -13.01
N TRP A 87 14.14 -7.99 -13.22
CA TRP A 87 15.09 -8.19 -12.12
C TRP A 87 15.13 -7.00 -11.16
N VAL A 88 15.01 -5.76 -11.65
CA VAL A 88 14.94 -4.55 -10.81
C VAL A 88 13.69 -4.58 -9.93
N ILE A 89 12.53 -4.92 -10.49
CA ILE A 89 11.28 -5.02 -9.73
C ILE A 89 11.36 -6.13 -8.70
N LEU A 90 11.91 -7.29 -9.06
CA LEU A 90 12.12 -8.40 -8.14
C LEU A 90 13.04 -8.02 -6.97
N ALA A 91 14.18 -7.39 -7.26
CA ALA A 91 15.12 -6.94 -6.24
C ALA A 91 14.48 -5.90 -5.31
N ALA A 92 13.76 -4.92 -5.86
CA ALA A 92 13.04 -3.91 -5.07
C ALA A 92 11.97 -4.55 -4.16
N SER A 93 11.21 -5.52 -4.69
CA SER A 93 10.21 -6.26 -3.91
C SER A 93 10.83 -7.06 -2.78
N LEU A 94 11.98 -7.71 -3.03
CA LEU A 94 12.72 -8.46 -2.00
C LEU A 94 13.25 -7.53 -0.90
N MET A 95 13.84 -6.39 -1.27
CA MET A 95 14.33 -5.39 -0.31
C MET A 95 13.20 -4.84 0.56
N THR A 96 12.08 -4.50 -0.05
CA THR A 96 10.90 -4.00 0.68
C THR A 96 10.34 -5.08 1.62
N SER A 97 10.23 -6.32 1.16
CA SER A 97 9.76 -7.44 1.98
C SER A 97 10.70 -7.71 3.16
N ALA A 98 12.01 -7.66 2.95
CA ALA A 98 12.99 -7.81 4.02
C ALA A 98 12.86 -6.69 5.08
N GLY A 99 12.67 -5.44 4.65
CA GLY A 99 12.42 -4.32 5.55
C GLY A 99 11.13 -4.49 6.37
N MET A 100 10.05 -4.97 5.74
CA MET A 100 8.78 -5.25 6.43
C MET A 100 8.92 -6.38 7.47
N LEU A 101 9.65 -7.45 7.14
CA LEU A 101 9.91 -8.56 8.07
C LEU A 101 10.74 -8.08 9.26
N ALA A 102 11.79 -7.30 9.04
CA ALA A 102 12.61 -6.73 10.11
C ALA A 102 11.78 -5.79 11.02
N GLY A 103 10.87 -5.01 10.43
CA GLY A 103 9.92 -4.18 11.19
C GLY A 103 8.99 -5.02 12.06
N LEU A 104 8.51 -6.14 11.55
CA LEU A 104 7.65 -7.06 12.28
C LEU A 104 8.36 -7.65 13.52
N ASP A 105 9.62 -8.09 13.36
CA ASP A 105 10.42 -8.61 14.49
C ASP A 105 10.70 -7.52 15.53
N SER A 106 10.90 -6.27 15.13
CA SER A 106 11.05 -5.13 16.04
C SER A 106 9.79 -4.90 16.88
N VAL A 107 8.62 -4.94 16.26
CA VAL A 107 7.32 -4.81 16.96
C VAL A 107 7.13 -5.94 17.97
N MET A 108 7.52 -7.18 17.62
CA MET A 108 7.44 -8.31 18.54
C MET A 108 8.42 -8.16 19.72
N ALA A 109 9.62 -7.67 19.47
CA ALA A 109 10.60 -7.44 20.53
C ALA A 109 10.14 -6.36 21.51
N GLU A 110 9.61 -5.26 21.01
CA GLU A 110 9.16 -4.13 21.83
C GLU A 110 7.81 -4.37 22.51
N GLY A 111 6.86 -5.04 21.81
CA GLY A 111 5.51 -5.28 22.32
C GLY A 111 5.38 -6.50 23.22
N PHE A 112 6.15 -7.56 22.99
CA PHE A 112 6.02 -8.85 23.67
C PHE A 112 7.31 -9.32 24.36
N GLY A 113 8.38 -8.52 24.33
CA GLY A 113 9.64 -8.85 24.97
C GLY A 113 10.41 -10.04 24.35
N VAL A 114 10.07 -10.40 23.11
CA VAL A 114 10.78 -11.47 22.39
C VAL A 114 12.18 -10.99 22.00
N PRO A 115 13.25 -11.76 22.27
CA PRO A 115 14.59 -11.36 21.89
C PRO A 115 14.71 -11.13 20.38
N LYS A 116 15.27 -9.97 19.97
CA LYS A 116 15.49 -9.62 18.54
C LYS A 116 16.39 -10.63 17.79
N SER A 117 17.15 -11.44 18.53
CA SER A 117 18.01 -12.50 17.97
C SER A 117 17.24 -13.70 17.40
N ILE A 118 15.94 -13.80 17.69
CA ILE A 118 15.13 -14.94 17.26
C ILE A 118 14.02 -14.43 16.32
N PRO A 119 14.19 -14.51 14.98
CA PRO A 119 13.21 -14.00 14.02
C PRO A 119 12.05 -15.00 13.81
N VAL A 120 11.38 -15.41 14.91
CA VAL A 120 10.34 -16.45 14.86
C VAL A 120 9.17 -16.05 13.98
N LEU A 121 8.74 -14.80 14.12
CA LEU A 121 7.55 -14.32 13.39
C LEU A 121 7.88 -14.10 11.91
N SER A 122 9.04 -13.55 11.61
CA SER A 122 9.50 -13.39 10.22
C SER A 122 9.63 -14.72 9.50
N VAL A 123 10.19 -15.74 10.15
CA VAL A 123 10.30 -17.09 9.58
C VAL A 123 8.90 -17.70 9.40
N ALA A 124 8.02 -17.59 10.38
CA ALA A 124 6.66 -18.10 10.26
C ALA A 124 5.88 -17.44 9.12
N VAL A 125 5.98 -16.11 8.99
CA VAL A 125 5.35 -15.36 7.89
C VAL A 125 5.95 -15.76 6.55
N LEU A 126 7.27 -15.89 6.44
CA LEU A 126 7.94 -16.30 5.21
C LEU A 126 7.47 -17.68 4.77
N VAL A 127 7.41 -18.65 5.67
CA VAL A 127 6.90 -20.00 5.40
C VAL A 127 5.44 -19.95 4.95
N ALA A 128 4.59 -19.18 5.65
CA ALA A 128 3.19 -19.01 5.27
C ALA A 128 3.03 -18.41 3.87
N VAL A 129 3.84 -17.39 3.54
CA VAL A 129 3.84 -16.77 2.20
C VAL A 129 4.30 -17.75 1.13
N CYS A 130 5.30 -18.59 1.38
CA CYS A 130 5.72 -19.64 0.45
C CYS A 130 4.57 -20.59 0.10
N PHE A 131 3.85 -21.09 1.11
CA PHE A 131 2.68 -21.96 0.89
C PHE A 131 1.52 -21.26 0.19
N LEU A 132 1.30 -19.97 0.48
CA LEU A 132 0.25 -19.17 -0.15
C LEU A 132 0.58 -18.83 -1.60
N SER A 133 1.87 -18.66 -1.94
CA SER A 133 2.32 -18.28 -3.29
C SER A 133 1.97 -19.35 -4.33
N GLU A 134 1.98 -20.62 -3.95
CA GLU A 134 1.59 -21.74 -4.82
C GLU A 134 0.13 -21.64 -5.29
N LYS A 135 -0.74 -21.00 -4.48
CA LYS A 135 -2.16 -20.79 -4.81
C LYS A 135 -2.42 -19.53 -5.63
N GLY A 136 -1.38 -18.76 -5.93
CA GLY A 136 -1.41 -17.58 -6.80
C GLY A 136 -2.27 -16.43 -6.28
N THR A 137 -2.71 -15.56 -7.20
CA THR A 137 -3.50 -14.34 -6.89
C THR A 137 -4.84 -14.62 -6.19
N ALA A 138 -5.34 -15.84 -6.21
CA ALA A 138 -6.57 -16.21 -5.51
C ALA A 138 -6.36 -16.24 -3.99
N ALA A 139 -5.26 -16.82 -3.52
CA ALA A 139 -4.90 -16.86 -2.11
C ALA A 139 -4.62 -15.45 -1.58
N LEU A 140 -3.87 -14.64 -2.34
CA LEU A 140 -3.61 -13.24 -2.02
C LEU A 140 -4.93 -12.46 -1.80
N GLY A 141 -5.93 -12.71 -2.65
CA GLY A 141 -7.23 -12.09 -2.52
C GLY A 141 -7.97 -12.46 -1.23
N TRP A 142 -7.86 -13.71 -0.77
CA TRP A 142 -8.48 -14.15 0.50
C TRP A 142 -7.75 -13.59 1.71
N VAL A 143 -6.41 -13.61 1.71
CA VAL A 143 -5.61 -13.03 2.80
C VAL A 143 -5.92 -11.55 2.96
N ASN A 144 -5.91 -10.79 1.87
CA ASN A 144 -6.21 -9.35 1.91
C ASN A 144 -7.68 -9.06 2.29
N LEU A 145 -8.62 -9.94 1.93
CA LEU A 145 -10.02 -9.78 2.33
C LEU A 145 -10.22 -9.92 3.85
N CYS A 146 -9.35 -10.68 4.53
CA CYS A 146 -9.36 -10.79 5.99
C CYS A 146 -8.50 -9.70 6.65
N LEU A 147 -7.31 -9.43 6.10
CA LEU A 147 -6.33 -8.52 6.69
C LEU A 147 -6.73 -7.05 6.56
N VAL A 148 -7.23 -6.63 5.38
CA VAL A 148 -7.60 -5.24 5.14
C VAL A 148 -8.71 -4.74 6.07
N PRO A 149 -9.81 -5.46 6.33
CA PRO A 149 -10.78 -5.04 7.33
C PRO A 149 -10.19 -4.90 8.73
N ALA A 150 -9.28 -5.80 9.14
CA ALA A 150 -8.61 -5.69 10.44
C ALA A 150 -7.76 -4.41 10.54
N ILE A 151 -7.01 -4.08 9.48
CA ILE A 151 -6.24 -2.84 9.40
C ILE A 151 -7.17 -1.61 9.41
N LEU A 152 -8.28 -1.66 8.68
CA LEU A 152 -9.25 -0.55 8.65
C LEU A 152 -9.91 -0.34 10.02
N VAL A 153 -10.21 -1.40 10.75
CA VAL A 153 -10.70 -1.31 12.14
C VAL A 153 -9.64 -0.66 13.05
N PHE A 154 -8.38 -1.03 12.90
CA PHE A 154 -7.27 -0.40 13.62
C PHE A 154 -7.19 1.09 13.28
N VAL A 155 -7.15 1.47 12.00
CA VAL A 155 -7.12 2.87 11.55
C VAL A 155 -8.36 3.64 12.06
N ALA A 156 -9.54 3.03 12.00
CA ALA A 156 -10.77 3.62 12.54
C ALA A 156 -10.68 3.83 14.05
N SER A 157 -10.06 2.91 14.80
CA SER A 157 -9.82 3.07 16.24
C SER A 157 -8.90 4.25 16.55
N LEU A 158 -7.94 4.55 15.68
CA LEU A 158 -7.12 5.76 15.77
C LEU A 158 -7.95 7.01 15.53
N ALA A 159 -8.87 7.00 14.57
CA ALA A 159 -9.74 8.13 14.28
C ALA A 159 -10.69 8.48 15.46
N LEU A 160 -10.99 7.51 16.33
CA LEU A 160 -11.81 7.73 17.54
C LEU A 160 -11.02 8.35 18.69
N ARG A 161 -9.69 8.42 18.60
CA ARG A 161 -8.87 9.15 19.57
C ARG A 161 -8.98 10.65 19.29
N LYS A 162 -8.56 11.47 20.27
CA LYS A 162 -8.47 12.93 20.06
C LYS A 162 -7.38 13.20 19.01
N THR A 163 -7.79 13.35 17.76
CA THR A 163 -6.93 13.73 16.64
C THR A 163 -6.91 15.24 16.54
N ASP A 164 -5.74 15.81 16.44
CA ASP A 164 -5.58 17.25 16.17
C ASP A 164 -5.27 17.43 14.66
N PHE A 165 -6.22 18.03 13.95
CA PHE A 165 -6.08 18.36 12.54
C PHE A 165 -5.49 19.74 12.30
N SER A 166 -5.12 20.51 13.34
CA SER A 166 -4.56 21.84 13.19
C SER A 166 -3.31 21.87 12.29
N TYR A 167 -2.47 20.87 12.40
CA TYR A 167 -1.27 20.71 11.56
C TYR A 167 -1.57 20.40 10.10
N ALA A 168 -2.74 19.90 9.78
CA ALA A 168 -3.11 19.48 8.42
C ALA A 168 -3.14 20.62 7.40
N PHE A 169 -3.33 21.85 7.89
CA PHE A 169 -3.52 23.07 7.09
C PHE A 169 -2.45 24.14 7.32
N LEU A 170 -1.45 23.88 8.18
CA LEU A 170 -0.36 24.84 8.40
C LEU A 170 0.49 24.96 7.13
N PRO A 171 0.95 26.17 6.79
CA PRO A 171 1.81 26.35 5.61
C PRO A 171 3.12 25.58 5.79
N ALA A 172 3.42 24.68 4.84
CA ALA A 172 4.69 23.96 4.82
C ALA A 172 5.85 24.91 4.49
N GLY A 173 6.98 24.77 5.18
CA GLY A 173 8.16 25.61 5.00
C GLY A 173 8.78 25.50 3.60
N GLU A 174 8.78 24.30 2.98
CA GLU A 174 9.29 24.06 1.63
C GLU A 174 8.33 23.17 0.81
N PRO A 175 7.36 23.77 0.12
CA PRO A 175 6.31 23.01 -0.56
C PRO A 175 6.82 22.13 -1.72
N PHE A 176 7.92 22.52 -2.37
CA PHE A 176 8.47 21.76 -3.49
C PHE A 176 9.12 20.46 -3.07
N SER A 177 9.91 20.46 -2.00
CA SER A 177 10.53 19.24 -1.46
C SER A 177 9.47 18.26 -0.94
N ALA A 178 8.47 18.76 -0.22
CA ALA A 178 7.34 17.95 0.25
C ALA A 178 6.60 17.26 -0.90
N MET A 179 6.30 17.99 -1.97
CA MET A 179 5.63 17.45 -3.15
C MET A 179 6.48 16.36 -3.83
N LEU A 180 7.80 16.53 -3.92
CA LEU A 180 8.69 15.52 -4.49
C LEU A 180 8.68 14.22 -3.69
N TYR A 181 8.74 14.28 -2.35
CA TYR A 181 8.66 13.09 -1.49
C TYR A 181 7.32 12.36 -1.64
N VAL A 182 6.22 13.09 -1.76
CA VAL A 182 4.89 12.50 -1.98
C VAL A 182 4.81 11.81 -3.34
N ILE A 183 5.38 12.41 -4.40
CA ILE A 183 5.47 11.78 -5.72
C ILE A 183 6.30 10.50 -5.67
N LEU A 184 7.44 10.53 -4.98
CA LEU A 184 8.30 9.35 -4.79
C LEU A 184 7.56 8.24 -4.03
N TYR A 185 6.81 8.59 -2.98
CA TYR A 185 5.97 7.66 -2.23
C TYR A 185 4.94 6.97 -3.13
N ALA A 186 4.18 7.76 -3.88
CA ALA A 186 3.17 7.23 -4.79
C ALA A 186 3.80 6.36 -5.89
N ALA A 187 4.90 6.82 -6.49
CA ALA A 187 5.62 6.08 -7.52
C ALA A 187 6.16 4.74 -7.00
N MET A 188 6.74 4.71 -5.80
CA MET A 188 7.23 3.48 -5.16
C MET A 188 6.10 2.47 -4.97
N ASN A 189 4.97 2.91 -4.42
CA ASN A 189 3.82 2.03 -4.18
C ASN A 189 3.20 1.50 -5.48
N VAL A 190 3.03 2.36 -6.49
CA VAL A 190 2.54 1.96 -7.82
C VAL A 190 3.50 0.98 -8.49
N PHE A 191 4.80 1.22 -8.40
CA PHE A 191 5.84 0.36 -8.97
C PHE A 191 5.83 -1.04 -8.34
N LEU A 192 5.77 -1.13 -7.02
CA LEU A 192 5.72 -2.41 -6.31
C LEU A 192 4.40 -3.18 -6.53
N ALA A 193 3.30 -2.46 -6.70
CA ALA A 193 2.00 -3.05 -7.00
C ALA A 193 1.84 -3.47 -8.48
N ALA A 194 2.71 -3.02 -9.39
CA ALA A 194 2.54 -3.19 -10.83
C ALA A 194 2.33 -4.65 -11.28
N PRO A 195 3.07 -5.66 -10.79
CA PRO A 195 2.85 -7.05 -11.16
C PRO A 195 1.42 -7.50 -10.87
N VAL A 196 0.95 -7.24 -9.64
CA VAL A 196 -0.37 -7.66 -9.18
C VAL A 196 -1.47 -6.92 -9.95
N VAL A 197 -1.36 -5.61 -10.12
CA VAL A 197 -2.38 -4.78 -10.75
C VAL A 197 -2.50 -5.09 -12.25
N CYS A 198 -1.40 -5.30 -12.96
CA CYS A 198 -1.42 -5.69 -14.37
C CYS A 198 -2.08 -7.07 -14.56
N ASP A 199 -1.75 -8.05 -13.73
CA ASP A 199 -2.35 -9.39 -13.82
C ASP A 199 -3.84 -9.38 -13.49
N LEU A 200 -4.26 -8.57 -12.52
CA LEU A 200 -5.67 -8.34 -12.25
C LEU A 200 -6.37 -7.65 -13.44
N GLY A 201 -5.68 -6.73 -14.12
CA GLY A 201 -6.16 -6.08 -15.34
C GLY A 201 -6.43 -7.08 -16.47
N ALA A 202 -5.51 -7.99 -16.71
CA ALA A 202 -5.66 -9.07 -17.69
C ALA A 202 -6.82 -10.01 -17.33
N LYS A 203 -6.89 -10.41 -16.05
CA LYS A 203 -7.88 -11.39 -15.58
C LYS A 203 -9.31 -10.84 -15.53
N TYR A 204 -9.47 -9.59 -15.14
CA TYR A 204 -10.79 -9.02 -14.86
C TYR A 204 -11.25 -7.98 -15.86
N GLY A 205 -10.39 -7.54 -16.76
CA GLY A 205 -10.72 -6.66 -17.88
C GLY A 205 -11.01 -5.20 -17.54
N GLY A 206 -10.95 -4.82 -16.27
CA GLY A 206 -11.14 -3.45 -15.80
C GLY A 206 -11.20 -3.39 -14.29
N GLY A 207 -10.72 -2.30 -13.70
CA GLY A 207 -10.63 -2.15 -12.26
C GLY A 207 -10.62 -0.68 -11.79
N THR A 208 -11.05 0.27 -12.64
CA THR A 208 -11.04 1.71 -12.32
C THR A 208 -11.85 2.04 -11.07
N VAL A 209 -13.01 1.40 -10.88
CA VAL A 209 -13.83 1.58 -9.67
C VAL A 209 -13.11 1.02 -8.44
N ALA A 210 -12.45 -0.15 -8.57
CA ALA A 210 -11.67 -0.72 -7.49
C ALA A 210 -10.41 0.12 -7.19
N ALA A 211 -9.76 0.67 -8.21
CA ALA A 211 -8.64 1.60 -8.06
C ALA A 211 -9.07 2.88 -7.32
N ALA A 212 -10.22 3.46 -7.69
CA ALA A 212 -10.78 4.62 -7.00
C ALA A 212 -11.10 4.31 -5.53
N GLY A 213 -11.78 3.18 -5.27
CA GLY A 213 -12.07 2.74 -3.90
C GLY A 213 -10.80 2.53 -3.08
N ALA A 214 -9.78 1.88 -3.65
CA ALA A 214 -8.51 1.64 -2.96
C ALA A 214 -7.77 2.95 -2.66
N SER A 215 -7.66 3.86 -3.62
CA SER A 215 -6.97 5.14 -3.42
C SER A 215 -7.67 6.03 -2.38
N LEU A 216 -9.01 6.02 -2.33
CA LEU A 216 -9.76 6.73 -1.29
C LEU A 216 -9.50 6.14 0.10
N VAL A 217 -9.52 4.82 0.24
CA VAL A 217 -9.22 4.15 1.51
C VAL A 217 -7.78 4.43 1.94
N ILE A 218 -6.81 4.33 1.04
CA ILE A 218 -5.40 4.62 1.32
C ILE A 218 -5.23 6.08 1.73
N GLY A 219 -5.79 7.03 0.98
CA GLY A 219 -5.70 8.46 1.28
C GLY A 219 -6.32 8.82 2.63
N ALA A 220 -7.51 8.30 2.94
CA ALA A 220 -8.14 8.49 4.24
C ALA A 220 -7.30 7.90 5.38
N SER A 221 -6.72 6.72 5.18
CA SER A 221 -5.84 6.09 6.17
C SER A 221 -4.57 6.90 6.42
N ILE A 222 -3.94 7.47 5.37
CA ILE A 222 -2.78 8.37 5.49
C ILE A 222 -3.14 9.56 6.38
N VAL A 223 -4.26 10.23 6.10
CA VAL A 223 -4.70 11.41 6.87
C VAL A 223 -4.92 11.06 8.33
N ILE A 224 -5.62 9.97 8.62
CA ILE A 224 -5.93 9.54 9.99
C ILE A 224 -4.65 9.20 10.76
N ILE A 225 -3.74 8.44 10.16
CA ILE A 225 -2.51 8.02 10.83
C ILE A 225 -1.61 9.23 11.09
N LEU A 226 -1.40 10.11 10.10
CA LEU A 226 -0.58 11.30 10.26
C LEU A 226 -1.16 12.25 11.31
N ALA A 227 -2.47 12.50 11.29
CA ALA A 227 -3.14 13.33 12.31
C ALA A 227 -2.92 12.80 13.72
N ASN A 228 -2.96 11.47 13.93
CA ASN A 228 -2.68 10.87 15.24
C ASN A 228 -1.22 11.02 15.67
N ILE A 229 -0.27 10.78 14.74
CA ILE A 229 1.16 10.85 15.04
C ILE A 229 1.56 12.28 15.41
N PHE A 230 1.13 13.25 14.62
CA PHE A 230 1.48 14.65 14.87
C PHE A 230 0.79 15.21 16.11
N ALA A 231 -0.46 14.81 16.41
CA ALA A 231 -1.12 15.15 17.67
C ALA A 231 -0.39 14.54 18.88
N ALA A 232 0.13 13.34 18.78
CA ALA A 232 0.89 12.71 19.85
C ALA A 232 2.24 13.41 20.09
N GLY A 233 2.94 13.82 19.03
CA GLY A 233 4.20 14.56 19.10
C GLY A 233 4.02 15.96 19.72
N ALA A 234 2.92 16.65 19.42
CA ALA A 234 2.60 17.96 20.00
C ALA A 234 2.29 17.91 21.50
N ASN A 235 1.82 16.77 21.99
CA ASN A 235 1.54 16.59 23.43
C ASN A 235 2.75 16.11 24.23
N ALA A 236 3.89 15.86 23.58
CA ALA A 236 5.14 15.40 24.20
C ALA A 236 6.15 16.56 24.42
N ILE A 237 5.82 17.78 24.00
CA ILE A 237 6.56 19.03 24.20
C ILE A 237 5.83 19.87 25.26
#